data_eaa3fd475b170ca98beb87b4f6fd3c6d
#
_entry.id   eaa3fd475b170ca98beb87b4f6fd3c6d
#
_cell.length_a   1.000
_cell.length_b   1.000
_cell.length_c   1.000
_cell.angle_alpha   90.00
_cell.angle_beta   90.00
_cell.angle_gamma   90.00
#
_symmetry.space_group_name_H-M   'P 1'
#
loop_
_entity.id
_entity.type
_entity.pdbx_description
1 polymer ?
#
loop_
_entity_poly.entity_id
_entity_poly.type
_entity_poly.pdbx_seq_one_letter_code
_entity_poly.pdbx_strand_id
1 'polypeptide(L)'
;MHTRSWAIEATETHCQKDDTTSCAFFYCSFQDASTHRTANILGSLAAQLAEQDSALLQTFQSFYDETQHLAHRPPIKVADLERILGQSLATGSTKYILIDAVNELPDETELLECLARLMHISPNLRLSVTSTADLTSNSIDVSRLKTINVEKHDTISDISILLDHTVQDDPALRSLSFSVKQEIRQTLMTASDGS
;
A
#
# COMPACT_ATOMS: atom_id res chain seq x y z
N MET A 1 -4.19 13.38 10.18
CA MET A 1 -2.78 13.26 9.84
C MET A 1 -2.54 11.77 9.62
N HIS A 2 -2.48 11.31 8.36
CA HIS A 2 -2.26 9.89 8.11
C HIS A 2 -0.78 9.59 8.41
N THR A 3 -0.55 8.72 9.38
CA THR A 3 0.79 8.16 9.62
C THR A 3 1.15 7.33 8.39
N ARG A 4 2.11 7.80 7.60
CA ARG A 4 2.63 7.01 6.48
C ARG A 4 3.18 5.70 7.01
N SER A 5 2.86 4.61 6.32
CA SER A 5 3.44 3.31 6.63
C SER A 5 4.97 3.38 6.46
N TRP A 6 5.72 2.93 7.47
CA TRP A 6 7.18 2.89 7.41
C TRP A 6 7.70 2.09 6.20
N ALA A 7 7.00 1.04 5.80
CA ALA A 7 7.35 0.25 4.62
C ALA A 7 7.28 1.07 3.34
N ILE A 8 6.30 1.97 3.22
CA ILE A 8 6.16 2.88 2.07
C ILE A 8 7.30 3.89 2.07
N GLU A 9 7.58 4.55 3.18
CA GLU A 9 8.69 5.52 3.27
C GLU A 9 10.06 4.90 2.97
N ALA A 10 10.30 3.69 3.47
CA ALA A 10 11.54 2.95 3.20
C ALA A 10 11.67 2.60 1.71
N THR A 11 10.57 2.18 1.07
CA THR A 11 10.57 1.84 -0.36
C THR A 11 10.72 3.08 -1.24
N GLU A 12 10.01 4.17 -0.94
CA GLU A 12 10.18 5.45 -1.65
C GLU A 12 11.65 5.94 -1.55
N THR A 13 12.24 5.88 -0.35
CA THR A 13 13.65 6.26 -0.14
C THR A 13 14.60 5.37 -0.92
N HIS A 14 14.30 4.07 -1.05
CA HIS A 14 15.07 3.14 -1.86
C HIS A 14 14.99 3.50 -3.35
N CYS A 15 13.78 3.72 -3.86
CA CYS A 15 13.55 4.05 -5.26
C CYS A 15 14.14 5.42 -5.66
N GLN A 16 14.17 6.40 -4.75
CA GLN A 16 14.80 7.70 -5.00
C GLN A 16 16.33 7.61 -5.19
N LYS A 17 16.96 6.54 -4.74
CA LYS A 17 18.42 6.34 -4.85
C LYS A 17 18.82 5.52 -6.07
N ASP A 18 17.86 4.92 -6.76
CA ASP A 18 18.11 4.01 -7.89
C ASP A 18 17.13 4.31 -9.03
N ASP A 19 17.62 5.04 -10.03
CA ASP A 19 16.87 5.44 -11.22
C ASP A 19 16.33 4.24 -12.05
N THR A 20 16.76 3.02 -11.74
CA THR A 20 16.27 1.79 -12.38
C THR A 20 15.06 1.19 -11.66
N THR A 21 14.60 1.84 -10.60
CA THR A 21 13.46 1.39 -9.81
C THR A 21 12.36 2.44 -9.79
N SER A 22 11.13 2.00 -9.63
CA SER A 22 9.96 2.88 -9.41
C SER A 22 9.03 2.25 -8.39
N CYS A 23 8.24 3.08 -7.70
CA CYS A 23 7.30 2.59 -6.72
C CYS A 23 5.94 3.28 -6.83
N ALA A 24 4.91 2.52 -6.48
CA ALA A 24 3.56 3.02 -6.29
C ALA A 24 2.96 2.40 -5.04
N PHE A 25 2.10 3.14 -4.38
CA PHE A 25 1.46 2.66 -3.16
C PHE A 25 -0.01 3.09 -3.09
N PHE A 26 -0.77 2.34 -2.30
CA PHE A 26 -2.17 2.64 -2.07
C PHE A 26 -2.57 2.27 -0.64
N TYR A 27 -3.35 3.16 -0.01
CA TYR A 27 -3.95 2.92 1.30
C TYR A 27 -5.43 2.60 1.11
N CYS A 28 -5.83 1.39 1.49
CA CYS A 28 -7.24 1.02 1.53
C CYS A 28 -7.89 1.64 2.77
N SER A 29 -9.16 2.02 2.67
CA SER A 29 -9.92 2.55 3.80
C SER A 29 -11.39 2.22 3.65
N PHE A 30 -11.99 1.58 4.64
CA PHE A 30 -13.41 1.28 4.65
C PHE A 30 -14.29 2.55 4.74
N GLN A 31 -13.71 3.68 5.21
CA GLN A 31 -14.41 4.97 5.31
C GLN A 31 -14.47 5.72 3.98
N ASP A 32 -13.58 5.40 3.04
CA ASP A 32 -13.50 6.08 1.75
C ASP A 32 -13.97 5.16 0.62
N ALA A 33 -15.22 5.34 0.19
CA ALA A 33 -15.82 4.56 -0.90
C ALA A 33 -15.04 4.65 -2.23
N SER A 34 -14.20 5.67 -2.43
CA SER A 34 -13.34 5.77 -3.61
C SER A 34 -12.25 4.71 -3.63
N THR A 35 -11.84 4.22 -2.46
CA THR A 35 -10.83 3.15 -2.32
C THR A 35 -11.40 1.73 -2.52
N HIS A 36 -12.72 1.58 -2.60
CA HIS A 36 -13.38 0.26 -2.65
C HIS A 36 -13.41 -0.37 -4.05
N ARG A 37 -13.00 0.36 -5.08
CA ARG A 37 -13.07 -0.12 -6.47
C ARG A 37 -11.69 -0.48 -6.98
N THR A 38 -11.50 -1.72 -7.39
CA THR A 38 -10.25 -2.22 -7.99
C THR A 38 -9.75 -1.30 -9.11
N ALA A 39 -10.64 -0.77 -9.97
CA ALA A 39 -10.26 0.16 -11.01
C ALA A 39 -9.64 1.47 -10.48
N ASN A 40 -10.12 1.99 -9.35
CA ASN A 40 -9.57 3.20 -8.74
C ASN A 40 -8.19 2.93 -8.15
N ILE A 41 -8.03 1.79 -7.49
CA ILE A 41 -6.74 1.37 -6.91
C ILE A 41 -5.71 1.20 -8.02
N LEU A 42 -6.02 0.38 -9.04
CA LEU A 42 -5.12 0.17 -10.17
C LEU A 42 -4.85 1.46 -10.95
N GLY A 43 -5.85 2.33 -11.10
CA GLY A 43 -5.69 3.63 -11.74
C GLY A 43 -4.72 4.54 -10.98
N SER A 44 -4.82 4.59 -9.65
CA SER A 44 -3.90 5.34 -8.80
C SER A 44 -2.47 4.80 -8.88
N LEU A 45 -2.29 3.48 -8.79
CA LEU A 45 -0.97 2.84 -8.92
C LEU A 45 -0.37 3.12 -10.30
N ALA A 46 -1.18 3.01 -11.35
CA ALA A 46 -0.76 3.24 -12.71
C ALA A 46 -0.35 4.71 -12.96
N ALA A 47 -1.07 5.68 -12.39
CA ALA A 47 -0.72 7.09 -12.47
C ALA A 47 0.63 7.37 -11.81
N GLN A 48 0.85 6.87 -10.59
CA GLN A 48 2.11 7.03 -9.85
C GLN A 48 3.31 6.41 -10.61
N LEU A 49 3.12 5.23 -11.22
CA LEU A 49 4.18 4.61 -12.03
C LEU A 49 4.42 5.38 -13.33
N ALA A 50 3.38 5.94 -13.96
CA ALA A 50 3.51 6.73 -15.19
C ALA A 50 4.24 8.05 -14.97
N GLU A 51 4.18 8.65 -13.78
CA GLU A 51 4.97 9.82 -13.41
C GLU A 51 6.48 9.53 -13.36
N GLN A 52 6.85 8.25 -13.16
CA GLN A 52 8.23 7.79 -13.03
C GLN A 52 8.72 7.04 -14.28
N ASP A 53 7.83 6.68 -15.21
CA ASP A 53 8.13 5.87 -16.41
C ASP A 53 7.48 6.51 -17.66
N SER A 54 8.29 7.19 -18.47
CA SER A 54 7.83 7.88 -19.68
C SER A 54 7.21 6.93 -20.72
N ALA A 55 7.63 5.66 -20.79
CA ALA A 55 7.06 4.69 -21.71
C ALA A 55 5.64 4.30 -21.28
N LEU A 56 5.43 4.13 -19.96
CA LEU A 56 4.10 3.92 -19.41
C LEU A 56 3.19 5.13 -19.64
N LEU A 57 3.71 6.34 -19.42
CA LEU A 57 2.96 7.57 -19.68
C LEU A 57 2.51 7.64 -21.14
N GLN A 58 3.39 7.34 -22.10
CA GLN A 58 3.04 7.29 -23.52
C GLN A 58 1.97 6.25 -23.83
N THR A 59 2.03 5.08 -23.18
CA THR A 59 1.00 4.04 -23.33
C THR A 59 -0.37 4.53 -22.87
N PHE A 60 -0.42 5.25 -21.73
CA PHE A 60 -1.66 5.87 -21.25
C PHE A 60 -2.16 6.97 -22.19
N GLN A 61 -1.29 7.81 -22.72
CA GLN A 61 -1.65 8.84 -23.70
C GLN A 61 -2.25 8.22 -24.97
N SER A 62 -1.63 7.17 -25.50
CA SER A 62 -2.15 6.46 -26.68
C SER A 62 -3.53 5.85 -26.40
N PHE A 63 -3.70 5.21 -25.25
CA PHE A 63 -5.02 4.66 -24.84
C PHE A 63 -6.06 5.78 -24.66
N TYR A 64 -5.66 6.91 -24.10
CA TYR A 64 -6.53 8.08 -23.98
C TYR A 64 -6.97 8.59 -25.35
N ASP A 65 -6.03 8.77 -26.29
CA ASP A 65 -6.28 9.29 -27.63
C ASP A 65 -7.20 8.36 -28.45
N GLU A 66 -7.03 7.05 -28.31
CA GLU A 66 -7.92 6.04 -28.92
C GLU A 66 -9.36 6.14 -28.41
N THR A 67 -9.55 6.52 -27.16
CA THR A 67 -10.87 6.54 -26.52
C THR A 67 -11.55 7.90 -26.54
N GLN A 68 -10.82 9.00 -26.77
CA GLN A 68 -11.40 10.35 -26.72
C GLN A 68 -12.43 10.64 -27.84
N HIS A 69 -12.37 9.91 -28.95
CA HIS A 69 -13.29 10.05 -30.06
C HIS A 69 -14.65 9.38 -29.86
N LEU A 70 -14.82 8.62 -28.77
CA LEU A 70 -16.08 7.98 -28.45
C LEU A 70 -17.06 9.00 -27.89
N ALA A 71 -18.26 9.11 -28.49
CA ALA A 71 -19.29 10.06 -28.09
C ALA A 71 -19.71 9.95 -26.62
N HIS A 72 -19.53 8.76 -26.02
CA HIS A 72 -19.64 8.51 -24.59
C HIS A 72 -18.38 7.78 -24.15
N ARG A 73 -17.49 8.49 -23.46
CA ARG A 73 -16.28 7.89 -22.93
C ARG A 73 -16.62 6.87 -21.84
N PRO A 74 -16.44 5.58 -22.09
CA PRO A 74 -16.68 4.59 -21.04
C PRO A 74 -15.67 4.77 -19.90
N PRO A 75 -16.03 4.46 -18.66
CA PRO A 75 -15.07 4.41 -17.56
C PRO A 75 -13.99 3.36 -17.88
N ILE A 76 -12.77 3.65 -17.52
CA ILE A 76 -11.64 2.70 -17.66
C ILE A 76 -11.98 1.44 -16.86
N LYS A 77 -11.85 0.28 -17.50
CA LYS A 77 -12.12 -1.02 -16.88
C LYS A 77 -10.85 -1.57 -16.23
N VAL A 78 -11.03 -2.43 -15.25
CA VAL A 78 -9.93 -3.18 -14.60
C VAL A 78 -9.06 -3.88 -15.66
N ALA A 79 -9.67 -4.55 -16.65
CA ALA A 79 -8.95 -5.24 -17.71
C ALA A 79 -8.07 -4.31 -18.58
N ASP A 80 -8.48 -3.06 -18.81
CA ASP A 80 -7.68 -2.09 -19.56
C ASP A 80 -6.44 -1.67 -18.73
N LEU A 81 -6.64 -1.38 -17.45
CA LEU A 81 -5.56 -1.04 -16.52
C LEU A 81 -4.58 -2.20 -16.33
N GLU A 82 -5.09 -3.41 -16.17
CA GLU A 82 -4.28 -4.62 -16.06
C GLU A 82 -3.42 -4.82 -17.31
N ARG A 83 -3.99 -4.65 -18.51
CA ARG A 83 -3.26 -4.76 -19.77
C ARG A 83 -2.16 -3.70 -19.90
N ILE A 84 -2.47 -2.45 -19.58
CA ILE A 84 -1.52 -1.33 -19.67
C ILE A 84 -0.38 -1.52 -18.65
N LEU A 85 -0.72 -1.82 -17.40
CA LEU A 85 0.26 -2.11 -16.36
C LEU A 85 1.12 -3.32 -16.74
N GLY A 86 0.51 -4.40 -17.22
CA GLY A 86 1.22 -5.61 -17.62
C GLY A 86 2.25 -5.37 -18.71
N GLN A 87 1.94 -4.53 -19.70
CA GLN A 87 2.90 -4.13 -20.74
C GLN A 87 4.11 -3.37 -20.16
N SER A 88 3.87 -2.42 -19.26
CA SER A 88 4.94 -1.67 -18.61
C SER A 88 5.77 -2.52 -17.66
N LEU A 89 5.12 -3.41 -16.90
CA LEU A 89 5.80 -4.27 -15.94
C LEU A 89 6.67 -5.33 -16.61
N ALA A 90 6.43 -5.64 -17.88
CA ALA A 90 7.25 -6.58 -18.65
C ALA A 90 8.62 -6.01 -19.08
N THR A 91 8.83 -4.70 -18.98
CA THR A 91 10.05 -4.00 -19.43
C THR A 91 10.97 -3.64 -18.26
N GLY A 92 12.15 -4.17 -18.29
CA GLY A 92 13.48 -3.81 -17.74
C GLY A 92 13.62 -3.31 -16.29
N SER A 93 12.84 -2.36 -15.81
CA SER A 93 13.01 -1.75 -14.48
C SER A 93 12.25 -2.51 -13.39
N THR A 94 12.81 -2.55 -12.18
CA THR A 94 12.10 -3.12 -11.03
C THR A 94 11.03 -2.16 -10.53
N LYS A 95 9.81 -2.66 -10.36
CA LYS A 95 8.68 -1.88 -9.88
C LYS A 95 8.18 -2.43 -8.56
N TYR A 96 8.04 -1.55 -7.58
CA TYR A 96 7.51 -1.85 -6.27
C TYR A 96 6.06 -1.37 -6.19
N ILE A 97 5.14 -2.26 -5.82
CA ILE A 97 3.75 -1.93 -5.53
C ILE A 97 3.48 -2.30 -4.08
N LEU A 98 2.99 -1.33 -3.30
CA LEU A 98 2.63 -1.52 -1.91
C LEU A 98 1.16 -1.19 -1.72
N ILE A 99 0.41 -2.12 -1.14
CA ILE A 99 -1.00 -1.93 -0.81
C ILE A 99 -1.16 -2.14 0.69
N ASP A 100 -1.59 -1.10 1.37
CA ASP A 100 -1.74 -1.10 2.81
C ASP A 100 -3.19 -1.33 3.20
N ALA A 101 -3.40 -2.17 4.22
CA ALA A 101 -4.70 -2.48 4.83
C ALA A 101 -5.74 -3.03 3.82
N VAL A 102 -5.37 -4.02 3.00
CA VAL A 102 -6.27 -4.57 1.97
C VAL A 102 -7.56 -5.16 2.56
N ASN A 103 -7.54 -5.62 3.81
CA ASN A 103 -8.71 -6.10 4.55
C ASN A 103 -9.76 -5.01 4.84
N GLU A 104 -9.47 -3.74 4.59
CA GLU A 104 -10.45 -2.66 4.68
C GLU A 104 -11.31 -2.53 3.41
N LEU A 105 -11.02 -3.28 2.37
CA LEU A 105 -11.89 -3.37 1.19
C LEU A 105 -13.12 -4.22 1.50
N PRO A 106 -14.30 -3.85 0.98
CA PRO A 106 -15.51 -4.69 1.09
C PRO A 106 -15.37 -6.07 0.43
N ASP A 107 -14.56 -6.14 -0.64
CA ASP A 107 -14.18 -7.35 -1.36
C ASP A 107 -12.81 -7.11 -2.01
N GLU A 108 -11.80 -7.79 -1.49
CA GLU A 108 -10.44 -7.71 -2.00
C GLU A 108 -10.14 -8.71 -3.13
N THR A 109 -11.07 -9.61 -3.44
CA THR A 109 -10.86 -10.76 -4.33
C THR A 109 -10.41 -10.32 -5.72
N GLU A 110 -11.16 -9.42 -6.37
CA GLU A 110 -10.84 -8.94 -7.73
C GLU A 110 -9.46 -8.27 -7.78
N LEU A 111 -9.12 -7.48 -6.76
CA LEU A 111 -7.82 -6.82 -6.66
C LEU A 111 -6.68 -7.84 -6.53
N LEU A 112 -6.81 -8.77 -5.59
CA LEU A 112 -5.80 -9.80 -5.34
C LEU A 112 -5.59 -10.70 -6.56
N GLU A 113 -6.65 -11.07 -7.26
CA GLU A 113 -6.57 -11.83 -8.52
C GLU A 113 -5.83 -11.07 -9.62
N CYS A 114 -6.14 -9.78 -9.78
CA CYS A 114 -5.45 -8.92 -10.74
C CYS A 114 -3.96 -8.81 -10.41
N LEU A 115 -3.61 -8.54 -9.15
CA LEU A 115 -2.22 -8.47 -8.70
C LEU A 115 -1.47 -9.79 -8.91
N ALA A 116 -2.12 -10.93 -8.66
CA ALA A 116 -1.55 -12.24 -8.91
C ALA A 116 -1.22 -12.47 -10.40
N ARG A 117 -2.13 -12.06 -11.30
CA ARG A 117 -1.88 -12.12 -12.75
C ARG A 117 -0.73 -11.20 -13.17
N LEU A 118 -0.66 -9.97 -12.64
CA LEU A 118 0.43 -9.03 -12.90
C LEU A 118 1.78 -9.59 -12.43
N MET A 119 1.83 -10.20 -11.25
CA MET A 119 3.04 -10.87 -10.75
C MET A 119 3.48 -12.04 -11.62
N HIS A 120 2.51 -12.78 -12.21
CA HIS A 120 2.81 -13.92 -13.07
C HIS A 120 3.49 -13.48 -14.38
N ILE A 121 3.08 -12.36 -14.95
CA ILE A 121 3.60 -11.86 -16.24
C ILE A 121 4.85 -10.97 -16.09
N SER A 122 5.14 -10.50 -14.86
CA SER A 122 6.23 -9.58 -14.61
C SER A 122 7.23 -10.12 -13.57
N PRO A 123 8.41 -10.58 -14.00
CA PRO A 123 9.45 -11.05 -13.07
C PRO A 123 10.07 -9.92 -12.24
N ASN A 124 9.92 -8.68 -12.68
CA ASN A 124 10.51 -7.49 -12.04
C ASN A 124 9.52 -6.77 -11.11
N LEU A 125 8.29 -7.26 -10.98
CA LEU A 125 7.33 -6.73 -10.01
C LEU A 125 7.66 -7.25 -8.60
N ARG A 126 7.71 -6.34 -7.64
CA ARG A 126 7.80 -6.61 -6.20
C ARG A 126 6.52 -6.09 -5.56
N LEU A 127 5.72 -7.00 -5.06
CA LEU A 127 4.43 -6.69 -4.44
C LEU A 127 4.53 -6.88 -2.92
N SER A 128 4.08 -5.88 -2.17
CA SER A 128 3.84 -5.96 -0.74
C SER A 128 2.39 -5.63 -0.45
N VAL A 129 1.72 -6.46 0.32
CA VAL A 129 0.34 -6.26 0.75
C VAL A 129 0.29 -6.44 2.26
N THR A 130 -0.32 -5.49 2.96
CA THR A 130 -0.57 -5.63 4.40
C THR A 130 -2.04 -5.91 4.67
N SER A 131 -2.29 -6.70 5.70
CA SER A 131 -3.63 -7.06 6.16
C SER A 131 -3.60 -7.38 7.64
N THR A 132 -4.64 -7.03 8.38
CA THR A 132 -4.85 -7.49 9.77
C THR A 132 -5.57 -8.84 9.84
N ALA A 133 -6.06 -9.34 8.71
CA ALA A 133 -6.69 -10.65 8.59
C ALA A 133 -5.89 -11.55 7.64
N ASP A 134 -6.05 -12.86 7.79
CA ASP A 134 -5.47 -13.81 6.85
C ASP A 134 -6.05 -13.60 5.45
N LEU A 135 -5.17 -13.41 4.48
CA LEU A 135 -5.57 -13.27 3.09
C LEU A 135 -5.98 -14.65 2.55
N THR A 136 -7.28 -14.88 2.44
CA THR A 136 -7.85 -16.11 1.88
C THR A 136 -8.19 -15.90 0.41
N SER A 137 -7.20 -15.94 -0.46
CA SER A 137 -7.44 -15.97 -1.90
C SER A 137 -7.02 -17.31 -2.48
N ASN A 138 -7.95 -18.02 -3.10
CA ASN A 138 -7.66 -19.23 -3.87
C ASN A 138 -6.84 -18.93 -5.14
N SER A 139 -6.70 -17.67 -5.50
CA SER A 139 -6.06 -17.20 -6.74
C SER A 139 -4.59 -16.85 -6.57
N ILE A 140 -4.12 -16.65 -5.34
CA ILE A 140 -2.72 -16.37 -5.06
C ILE A 140 -2.06 -17.70 -4.66
N ASP A 141 -1.06 -18.11 -5.43
CA ASP A 141 -0.19 -19.21 -5.03
C ASP A 141 0.63 -18.79 -3.80
N VAL A 142 0.08 -19.07 -2.62
CA VAL A 142 0.67 -18.72 -1.32
C VAL A 142 2.08 -19.26 -1.17
N SER A 143 2.43 -20.36 -1.88
CA SER A 143 3.80 -20.92 -1.85
C SER A 143 4.86 -19.98 -2.41
N ARG A 144 4.46 -18.99 -3.21
CA ARG A 144 5.33 -17.96 -3.81
C ARG A 144 5.40 -16.67 -2.97
N LEU A 145 4.58 -16.56 -1.93
CA LEU A 145 4.55 -15.41 -1.04
C LEU A 145 5.44 -15.64 0.17
N LYS A 146 6.19 -14.61 0.53
CA LYS A 146 6.84 -14.55 1.82
C LYS A 146 5.88 -13.84 2.79
N THR A 147 5.26 -14.59 3.69
CA THR A 147 4.43 -14.03 4.74
C THR A 147 5.30 -13.65 5.93
N ILE A 148 5.10 -12.44 6.44
CA ILE A 148 5.70 -11.95 7.68
C ILE A 148 4.53 -11.67 8.63
N ASN A 149 4.41 -12.50 9.65
CA ASN A 149 3.43 -12.28 10.71
C ASN A 149 4.06 -11.37 11.76
N VAL A 150 3.41 -10.24 12.03
CA VAL A 150 3.77 -9.36 13.14
C VAL A 150 2.94 -9.78 14.33
N GLU A 151 3.57 -10.46 15.29
CA GLU A 151 2.88 -10.93 16.48
C GLU A 151 2.72 -9.81 17.51
N LYS A 152 1.68 -9.91 18.36
CA LYS A 152 1.39 -8.88 19.39
C LYS A 152 2.60 -8.59 20.29
N HIS A 153 3.38 -9.61 20.64
CA HIS A 153 4.52 -9.41 21.53
C HIS A 153 5.66 -8.60 20.89
N ASP A 154 5.80 -8.65 19.56
CA ASP A 154 6.80 -7.85 18.82
C ASP A 154 6.43 -6.37 18.89
N THR A 155 5.13 -6.07 18.75
CA THR A 155 4.63 -4.69 18.78
C THR A 155 4.61 -4.09 20.19
N ILE A 156 4.43 -4.88 21.25
CA ILE A 156 4.41 -4.38 22.65
C ILE A 156 5.73 -3.72 23.02
N SER A 157 6.85 -4.29 22.61
CA SER A 157 8.18 -3.70 22.88
C SER A 157 8.33 -2.34 22.18
N ASP A 158 7.92 -2.26 20.92
CA ASP A 158 8.02 -1.03 20.13
C ASP A 158 7.06 0.04 20.63
N ILE A 159 5.84 -0.33 21.01
CA ILE A 159 4.86 0.56 21.64
C ILE A 159 5.40 1.10 22.96
N SER A 160 6.03 0.24 23.78
CA SER A 160 6.64 0.67 25.04
C SER A 160 7.71 1.74 24.81
N ILE A 161 8.61 1.52 23.85
CA ILE A 161 9.67 2.48 23.49
C ILE A 161 9.06 3.79 23.00
N LEU A 162 8.07 3.71 22.10
CA LEU A 162 7.39 4.90 21.56
C LEU A 162 6.69 5.70 22.66
N LEU A 163 6.00 5.03 23.59
CA LEU A 163 5.34 5.67 24.71
C LEU A 163 6.33 6.32 25.67
N ASP A 164 7.46 5.65 25.96
CA ASP A 164 8.50 6.21 26.81
C ASP A 164 9.07 7.50 26.21
N HIS A 165 9.36 7.52 24.92
CA HIS A 165 9.79 8.72 24.19
C HIS A 165 8.70 9.81 24.19
N THR A 166 7.47 9.46 23.82
CA THR A 166 6.38 10.43 23.71
C THR A 166 6.08 11.09 25.07
N VAL A 167 5.97 10.29 26.13
CA VAL A 167 5.66 10.80 27.48
C VAL A 167 6.80 11.66 28.06
N GLN A 168 8.06 11.41 27.65
CA GLN A 168 9.20 12.20 28.10
C GLN A 168 9.40 13.47 27.28
N ASP A 169 9.25 13.40 25.98
CA ASP A 169 9.70 14.43 25.05
C ASP A 169 8.61 15.37 24.55
N ASP A 170 7.32 14.94 24.64
CA ASP A 170 6.21 15.79 24.21
C ASP A 170 6.14 17.08 25.05
N PRO A 171 6.23 18.27 24.42
CA PRO A 171 6.14 19.55 25.13
C PRO A 171 4.85 19.70 25.94
N ALA A 172 3.71 19.15 25.48
CA ALA A 172 2.44 19.21 26.17
C ALA A 172 2.41 18.40 27.48
N LEU A 173 3.24 17.34 27.53
CA LEU A 173 3.30 16.45 28.70
C LEU A 173 4.45 16.79 29.66
N ARG A 174 5.35 17.71 29.29
CA ARG A 174 6.52 18.06 30.12
C ARG A 174 6.16 18.58 31.50
N SER A 175 5.05 19.32 31.61
CA SER A 175 4.60 19.93 32.89
C SER A 175 3.91 18.93 33.82
N LEU A 176 3.61 17.72 33.37
CA LEU A 176 2.93 16.72 34.18
C LEU A 176 3.88 16.08 35.20
N SER A 177 3.33 15.74 36.36
CA SER A 177 4.08 15.01 37.39
C SER A 177 4.46 13.60 36.93
N PHE A 178 5.50 13.04 37.49
CA PHE A 178 5.94 11.67 37.16
C PHE A 178 4.83 10.63 37.34
N SER A 179 4.01 10.76 38.39
CA SER A 179 2.91 9.83 38.65
C SER A 179 1.84 9.87 37.54
N VAL A 180 1.50 11.06 37.06
CA VAL A 180 0.52 11.22 35.96
C VAL A 180 1.09 10.67 34.65
N LYS A 181 2.37 10.90 34.38
CA LYS A 181 3.05 10.32 33.22
C LYS A 181 3.03 8.79 33.24
N GLN A 182 3.27 8.18 34.38
CA GLN A 182 3.19 6.73 34.58
C GLN A 182 1.77 6.19 34.38
N GLU A 183 0.75 6.90 34.85
CA GLU A 183 -0.64 6.53 34.67
C GLU A 183 -1.05 6.59 33.20
N ILE A 184 -0.68 7.64 32.47
CA ILE A 184 -0.90 7.76 31.02
C ILE A 184 -0.25 6.59 30.29
N ARG A 185 1.03 6.30 30.58
CA ARG A 185 1.77 5.18 29.98
C ARG A 185 1.07 3.85 30.21
N GLN A 186 0.69 3.57 31.45
CA GLN A 186 0.05 2.31 31.83
C GLN A 186 -1.33 2.15 31.18
N THR A 187 -2.11 3.23 31.12
CA THR A 187 -3.43 3.24 30.47
C THR A 187 -3.31 2.97 28.97
N LEU A 188 -2.37 3.63 28.29
CA LEU A 188 -2.15 3.43 26.87
C LEU A 188 -1.60 2.03 26.55
N MET A 189 -0.68 1.49 27.36
CA MET A 189 -0.21 0.12 27.23
C MET A 189 -1.35 -0.90 27.38
N THR A 190 -2.22 -0.71 28.39
CA THR A 190 -3.36 -1.60 28.60
C THR A 190 -4.38 -1.49 27.46
N ALA A 191 -4.60 -0.29 26.92
CA ALA A 191 -5.51 -0.09 25.79
C ALA A 191 -4.95 -0.69 24.48
N SER A 192 -3.64 -0.68 24.27
CA SER A 192 -3.00 -1.28 23.10
C SER A 192 -3.02 -2.81 23.12
N ASP A 193 -3.09 -3.43 24.29
CA ASP A 193 -3.15 -4.88 24.46
C ASP A 193 -4.55 -5.46 24.15
N GLY A 194 -5.55 -4.60 23.98
CA GLY A 194 -6.95 -4.95 23.73
C GLY A 194 -7.45 -4.71 22.30
N SER A 195 -6.60 -4.26 21.38
CA SER A 195 -6.97 -3.96 19.98
C SER A 195 -6.37 -4.96 19.01
#